data_8e4cb02ccdd62fc85ae9afdefed7fa3f
#
_entry.id   8e4cb02ccdd62fc85ae9afdefed7fa3f
#
_cell.length_a   1.000
_cell.length_b   1.000
_cell.length_c   1.000
_cell.angle_alpha   90.00
_cell.angle_beta   90.00
_cell.angle_gamma   90.00
#
_symmetry.space_group_name_H-M   'P 1'
#
loop_
_entity.id
_entity.type
_entity.pdbx_description
1 polymer ?
#
loop_
_entity_poly.entity_id
_entity_poly.type
_entity_poly.pdbx_seq_one_letter_code
_entity_poly.pdbx_strand_id
1 'polypeptide(L)'
;MSKKKLYMVSLSGGKDSTAMLLRLIEERRPIDLILFCDTGLEFPQMYDHLKKLEKYIGRKITYLKAEHSFEYYFSEYMPKRRNPNLEKYSGMSWGGPYNRWCTAMLKTRVIARFLKQLKQQYEIVEYIGIAADEPKRIKENGCYPLVEWGMTEKDCLDYCYAKGFDWGGLYEIFHRVSCWCCPLQALSELRKLYVHFPDLWAQLRRWDDSTWRQFRADYSVRELEIRFAYEKEWSADGKSIRSRAFYNALKQRIEESRVSA
;
A
#
# COMPACT_ATOMS: atom_id res chain seq x y z
N MET A 1 18.82 -20.97 -28.98
CA MET A 1 17.47 -21.51 -28.68
C MET A 1 16.67 -20.46 -27.94
N SER A 2 15.40 -20.23 -28.33
CA SER A 2 14.51 -19.34 -27.60
C SER A 2 14.25 -19.90 -26.20
N LYS A 3 14.23 -19.04 -25.18
CA LYS A 3 13.89 -19.46 -23.81
C LYS A 3 12.42 -19.89 -23.76
N LYS A 4 12.10 -20.84 -22.88
CA LYS A 4 10.72 -21.23 -22.59
C LYS A 4 10.01 -20.04 -21.89
N LYS A 5 8.78 -19.75 -22.31
CA LYS A 5 7.94 -18.73 -21.62
C LYS A 5 7.51 -19.22 -20.24
N LEU A 6 7.52 -18.30 -19.27
CA LEU A 6 6.97 -18.50 -17.93
C LEU A 6 5.97 -17.39 -17.65
N TYR A 7 4.74 -17.78 -17.41
CA TYR A 7 3.61 -16.88 -17.20
C TYR A 7 3.44 -16.58 -15.70
N MET A 8 3.65 -15.34 -15.31
CA MET A 8 3.63 -14.90 -13.93
C MET A 8 2.52 -13.90 -13.69
N VAL A 9 1.74 -14.10 -12.63
CA VAL A 9 0.76 -13.14 -12.12
C VAL A 9 1.40 -12.30 -11.03
N SER A 10 1.50 -10.98 -11.24
CA SER A 10 1.86 -10.01 -10.20
C SER A 10 0.63 -9.72 -9.34
N LEU A 11 0.50 -10.46 -8.23
CA LEU A 11 -0.60 -10.34 -7.30
C LEU A 11 -0.26 -9.32 -6.21
N SER A 12 -1.02 -8.23 -6.12
CA SER A 12 -0.92 -7.28 -4.99
C SER A 12 -1.88 -7.61 -3.84
N GLY A 13 -2.81 -8.52 -4.07
CA GLY A 13 -3.89 -8.87 -3.15
C GLY A 13 -5.09 -7.90 -3.20
N GLY A 14 -4.96 -6.73 -3.83
CA GLY A 14 -6.07 -5.81 -4.03
C GLY A 14 -7.07 -6.27 -5.10
N LYS A 15 -8.21 -5.58 -5.19
CA LYS A 15 -9.36 -5.94 -6.05
C LYS A 15 -8.97 -6.24 -7.50
N ASP A 16 -8.15 -5.37 -8.11
CA ASP A 16 -7.80 -5.47 -9.52
C ASP A 16 -6.95 -6.72 -9.81
N SER A 17 -5.89 -6.95 -9.02
CA SER A 17 -5.03 -8.12 -9.19
C SER A 17 -5.73 -9.43 -8.82
N THR A 18 -6.69 -9.41 -7.89
CA THR A 18 -7.51 -10.56 -7.54
C THR A 18 -8.50 -10.88 -8.67
N ALA A 19 -9.22 -9.88 -9.18
CA ALA A 19 -10.12 -10.05 -10.33
C ALA A 19 -9.39 -10.59 -11.55
N MET A 20 -8.21 -10.01 -11.86
CA MET A 20 -7.36 -10.48 -12.94
C MET A 20 -6.99 -11.96 -12.78
N LEU A 21 -6.49 -12.36 -11.60
CA LEU A 21 -6.09 -13.74 -11.33
C LEU A 21 -7.25 -14.72 -11.51
N LEU A 22 -8.41 -14.40 -10.92
CA LEU A 22 -9.61 -15.25 -10.99
C LEU A 22 -10.07 -15.44 -12.44
N ARG A 23 -10.12 -14.35 -13.21
CA ARG A 23 -10.56 -14.41 -14.60
C ARG A 23 -9.54 -15.10 -15.52
N LEU A 24 -8.24 -14.92 -15.31
CA LEU A 24 -7.21 -15.70 -16.02
C LEU A 24 -7.39 -17.20 -15.81
N ILE A 25 -7.75 -17.65 -14.60
CA ILE A 25 -8.03 -19.05 -14.30
C ILE A 25 -9.30 -19.53 -15.01
N GLU A 26 -10.38 -18.75 -14.98
CA GLU A 26 -11.63 -19.08 -15.69
C GLU A 26 -11.44 -19.22 -17.21
N GLU A 27 -10.67 -18.31 -17.81
CA GLU A 27 -10.32 -18.37 -19.22
C GLU A 27 -9.24 -19.41 -19.55
N ARG A 28 -8.77 -20.16 -18.53
CA ARG A 28 -7.70 -21.17 -18.69
C ARG A 28 -6.43 -20.62 -19.33
N ARG A 29 -6.12 -19.35 -19.09
CA ARG A 29 -4.86 -18.78 -19.55
C ARG A 29 -3.67 -19.42 -18.81
N PRO A 30 -2.51 -19.53 -19.44
CA PRO A 30 -1.35 -20.14 -18.81
C PRO A 30 -0.90 -19.31 -17.60
N ILE A 31 -0.73 -19.97 -16.45
CA ILE A 31 -0.19 -19.38 -15.21
C ILE A 31 0.79 -20.38 -14.62
N ASP A 32 2.07 -20.07 -14.60
CA ASP A 32 3.11 -20.89 -14.00
C ASP A 32 3.43 -20.44 -12.57
N LEU A 33 3.29 -19.13 -12.28
CA LEU A 33 3.67 -18.53 -11.01
C LEU A 33 2.68 -17.44 -10.61
N ILE A 34 2.26 -17.45 -9.34
CA ILE A 34 1.49 -16.37 -8.71
C ILE A 34 2.40 -15.77 -7.64
N LEU A 35 2.75 -14.48 -7.78
CA LEU A 35 3.74 -13.81 -6.96
C LEU A 35 3.12 -12.69 -6.14
N PHE A 36 3.25 -12.77 -4.82
CA PHE A 36 2.89 -11.72 -3.87
C PHE A 36 4.14 -11.23 -3.14
N CYS A 37 4.37 -9.92 -3.11
CA CYS A 37 5.48 -9.34 -2.36
C CYS A 37 4.98 -8.82 -1.02
N ASP A 38 5.29 -9.56 0.04
CA ASP A 38 4.88 -9.27 1.41
C ASP A 38 5.83 -8.27 2.06
N THR A 39 5.30 -7.09 2.38
CA THR A 39 6.06 -6.04 3.07
C THR A 39 5.95 -6.09 4.59
N GLY A 40 5.03 -6.88 5.12
CA GLY A 40 4.65 -6.88 6.53
C GLY A 40 3.74 -5.70 6.94
N LEU A 41 3.34 -4.85 5.97
CA LEU A 41 2.58 -3.62 6.22
C LEU A 41 1.16 -3.65 5.64
N GLU A 42 0.71 -4.80 5.19
CA GLU A 42 -0.65 -4.97 4.71
C GLU A 42 -1.62 -5.07 5.91
N PHE A 43 -2.89 -4.71 5.70
CA PHE A 43 -3.92 -4.93 6.72
C PHE A 43 -4.03 -6.43 7.08
N PRO A 44 -4.34 -6.80 8.33
CA PRO A 44 -4.55 -8.20 8.71
C PRO A 44 -5.54 -8.94 7.79
N GLN A 45 -6.64 -8.29 7.42
CA GLN A 45 -7.67 -8.81 6.52
C GLN A 45 -7.13 -9.14 5.11
N MET A 46 -6.05 -8.49 4.68
CA MET A 46 -5.38 -8.82 3.42
C MET A 46 -4.75 -10.20 3.47
N TYR A 47 -4.11 -10.56 4.58
CA TYR A 47 -3.51 -11.90 4.73
C TYR A 47 -4.58 -12.99 4.78
N ASP A 48 -5.72 -12.73 5.41
CA ASP A 48 -6.84 -13.67 5.42
C ASP A 48 -7.48 -13.81 4.04
N HIS A 49 -7.58 -12.70 3.29
CA HIS A 49 -8.00 -12.72 1.89
C HIS A 49 -7.06 -13.59 1.05
N LEU A 50 -5.74 -13.45 1.17
CA LEU A 50 -4.76 -14.24 0.40
C LEU A 50 -4.86 -15.73 0.72
N LYS A 51 -5.04 -16.12 1.99
CA LYS A 51 -5.28 -17.52 2.39
C LYS A 51 -6.59 -18.07 1.78
N LYS A 52 -7.67 -17.27 1.83
CA LYS A 52 -8.95 -17.61 1.20
C LYS A 52 -8.81 -17.79 -0.30
N LEU A 53 -8.05 -16.90 -0.95
CA LEU A 53 -7.77 -16.96 -2.37
C LEU A 53 -6.98 -18.22 -2.76
N GLU A 54 -5.90 -18.57 -2.04
CA GLU A 54 -5.14 -19.81 -2.25
C GLU A 54 -6.05 -21.05 -2.19
N LYS A 55 -6.91 -21.09 -1.15
CA LYS A 55 -7.86 -22.20 -0.98
C LYS A 55 -8.87 -22.28 -2.13
N TYR A 56 -9.39 -21.12 -2.56
CA TYR A 56 -10.38 -21.05 -3.62
C TYR A 56 -9.83 -21.50 -4.97
N ILE A 57 -8.63 -21.03 -5.33
CA ILE A 57 -8.02 -21.34 -6.63
C ILE A 57 -7.30 -22.71 -6.66
N GLY A 58 -7.10 -23.35 -5.50
CA GLY A 58 -6.38 -24.63 -5.40
C GLY A 58 -4.90 -24.55 -5.80
N ARG A 59 -4.29 -23.33 -5.77
CA ARG A 59 -2.91 -23.07 -6.20
C ARG A 59 -2.18 -22.25 -5.14
N LYS A 60 -0.88 -22.50 -4.99
CA LYS A 60 -0.02 -21.76 -4.07
C LYS A 60 0.35 -20.38 -4.61
N ILE A 61 0.34 -19.39 -3.73
CA ILE A 61 0.91 -18.07 -3.94
C ILE A 61 2.36 -18.10 -3.43
N THR A 62 3.29 -17.63 -4.24
CA THR A 62 4.69 -17.47 -3.84
C THR A 62 4.85 -16.13 -3.13
N TYR A 63 5.16 -16.19 -1.84
CA TYR A 63 5.38 -14.99 -1.02
C TYR A 63 6.85 -14.60 -1.07
N LEU A 64 7.14 -13.40 -1.56
CA LEU A 64 8.46 -12.81 -1.48
C LEU A 64 8.53 -11.84 -0.31
N LYS A 65 9.57 -11.98 0.51
CA LYS A 65 9.88 -11.07 1.62
C LYS A 65 11.27 -10.48 1.46
N ALA A 66 11.45 -9.27 1.95
CA ALA A 66 12.78 -8.70 2.12
C ALA A 66 13.53 -9.45 3.23
N GLU A 67 14.87 -9.37 3.19
CA GLU A 67 15.74 -9.97 4.20
C GLU A 67 15.50 -9.42 5.60
N HIS A 68 15.19 -8.14 5.67
CA HIS A 68 14.86 -7.44 6.92
C HIS A 68 13.46 -6.85 6.87
N SER A 69 12.84 -6.68 8.03
CA SER A 69 11.50 -6.10 8.18
C SER A 69 11.47 -4.61 7.87
N PHE A 70 10.26 -4.05 7.79
CA PHE A 70 10.07 -2.60 7.72
C PHE A 70 10.67 -1.91 8.93
N GLU A 71 10.41 -2.42 10.14
CA GLU A 71 10.89 -1.85 11.40
C GLU A 71 12.40 -1.74 11.42
N TYR A 72 13.12 -2.77 10.99
CA TYR A 72 14.57 -2.74 10.89
C TYR A 72 15.07 -1.60 9.98
N TYR A 73 14.51 -1.51 8.76
CA TYR A 73 14.90 -0.42 7.86
C TYR A 73 14.45 0.95 8.38
N PHE A 74 13.31 1.01 9.06
CA PHE A 74 12.75 2.24 9.57
C PHE A 74 13.57 2.85 10.71
N SER A 75 14.05 2.03 11.67
CA SER A 75 14.64 2.47 12.94
C SER A 75 16.13 2.12 13.14
N GLU A 76 16.60 0.99 12.62
CA GLU A 76 17.91 0.43 12.94
C GLU A 76 18.93 0.55 11.81
N TYR A 77 18.50 0.39 10.56
CA TYR A 77 19.37 0.39 9.41
C TYR A 77 20.20 1.67 9.30
N MET A 78 21.51 1.53 9.08
CA MET A 78 22.43 2.66 8.94
C MET A 78 22.71 2.92 7.44
N PRO A 79 21.93 3.80 6.77
CA PRO A 79 22.15 4.11 5.38
C PRO A 79 23.36 5.03 5.20
N LYS A 80 24.14 4.84 4.14
CA LYS A 80 25.10 5.83 3.71
C LYS A 80 24.35 7.09 3.25
N ARG A 81 24.52 8.18 3.98
CA ARG A 81 23.79 9.44 3.73
C ARG A 81 24.65 10.43 2.94
N ARG A 82 24.00 11.21 2.07
CA ARG A 82 24.66 12.33 1.36
C ARG A 82 24.74 13.59 2.20
N ASN A 83 23.80 13.77 3.14
CA ASN A 83 23.76 14.92 4.04
C ASN A 83 24.40 14.53 5.36
N PRO A 84 25.57 15.13 5.73
CA PRO A 84 26.28 14.82 6.98
C PRO A 84 25.44 15.09 8.23
N ASN A 85 24.56 16.09 8.21
CA ASN A 85 23.69 16.39 9.35
C ASN A 85 22.71 15.27 9.72
N LEU A 86 22.50 14.33 8.79
CA LEU A 86 21.63 13.17 9.03
C LEU A 86 22.40 11.92 9.44
N GLU A 87 23.72 11.91 9.44
CA GLU A 87 24.55 10.73 9.78
C GLU A 87 24.36 10.27 11.22
N LYS A 88 24.02 11.18 12.12
CA LYS A 88 23.74 10.89 13.53
C LYS A 88 22.46 10.07 13.77
N TYR A 89 21.57 9.97 12.79
CA TYR A 89 20.30 9.25 12.94
C TYR A 89 20.38 7.84 12.36
N SER A 90 19.95 6.86 13.14
CA SER A 90 19.64 5.50 12.65
C SER A 90 18.33 5.47 11.86
N GLY A 91 18.13 4.40 11.13
CA GLY A 91 16.90 4.16 10.36
C GLY A 91 16.69 5.11 9.18
N MET A 92 15.85 4.67 8.28
CA MET A 92 15.42 5.45 7.13
C MET A 92 14.32 6.46 7.50
N SER A 93 13.64 6.24 8.63
CA SER A 93 12.45 6.99 9.06
C SER A 93 11.34 6.97 7.99
N TRP A 94 10.39 7.90 8.06
CA TRP A 94 9.29 7.95 7.09
C TRP A 94 9.76 8.27 5.67
N GLY A 95 9.21 7.51 4.72
CA GLY A 95 9.36 7.81 3.30
C GLY A 95 8.53 9.04 2.89
N GLY A 96 8.75 9.51 1.68
CA GLY A 96 8.02 10.64 1.11
C GLY A 96 7.89 10.51 -0.40
N PRO A 97 7.30 11.49 -1.09
CA PRO A 97 7.06 11.43 -2.54
C PRO A 97 8.33 11.16 -3.36
N TYR A 98 9.45 11.75 -2.91
CA TYR A 98 10.75 11.66 -3.60
C TYR A 98 11.68 10.59 -3.01
N ASN A 99 11.34 10.02 -1.86
CA ASN A 99 12.13 8.99 -1.19
C ASN A 99 11.23 7.84 -0.73
N ARG A 100 10.84 6.99 -1.67
CA ARG A 100 10.03 5.80 -1.41
C ARG A 100 10.91 4.58 -1.11
N TRP A 101 11.79 4.72 -0.11
CA TRP A 101 12.73 3.67 0.26
C TRP A 101 12.03 2.33 0.61
N CYS A 102 10.86 2.39 1.28
CA CYS A 102 10.08 1.19 1.61
C CYS A 102 9.69 0.40 0.35
N THR A 103 9.21 1.08 -0.70
CA THR A 103 8.94 0.43 -1.99
C THR A 103 10.22 -0.16 -2.60
N ALA A 104 11.33 0.59 -2.55
CA ALA A 104 12.61 0.13 -3.13
C ALA A 104 13.16 -1.09 -2.39
N MET A 105 13.21 -1.06 -1.04
CA MET A 105 13.84 -2.10 -0.23
C MET A 105 12.94 -3.32 -0.05
N LEU A 106 11.64 -3.10 0.20
CA LEU A 106 10.72 -4.17 0.56
C LEU A 106 10.00 -4.79 -0.64
N LYS A 107 9.92 -4.10 -1.79
CA LYS A 107 9.25 -4.62 -3.00
C LYS A 107 10.19 -4.71 -4.20
N THR A 108 10.63 -3.56 -4.73
CA THR A 108 11.28 -3.52 -6.06
C THR A 108 12.56 -4.36 -6.11
N ARG A 109 13.45 -4.22 -5.12
CA ARG A 109 14.72 -4.96 -5.08
C ARG A 109 14.50 -6.46 -4.88
N VAL A 110 13.51 -6.82 -4.06
CA VAL A 110 13.14 -8.22 -3.77
C VAL A 110 12.66 -8.91 -5.04
N ILE A 111 11.69 -8.29 -5.72
CA ILE A 111 11.14 -8.79 -6.98
C ILE A 111 12.24 -8.85 -8.05
N ALA A 112 13.03 -7.79 -8.20
CA ALA A 112 14.09 -7.75 -9.21
C ALA A 112 15.16 -8.85 -9.01
N ARG A 113 15.54 -9.14 -7.74
CA ARG A 113 16.46 -10.24 -7.41
C ARG A 113 15.88 -11.59 -7.81
N PHE A 114 14.63 -11.85 -7.47
CA PHE A 114 13.92 -13.07 -7.81
C PHE A 114 13.78 -13.25 -9.33
N LEU A 115 13.30 -12.22 -10.02
CA LEU A 115 13.15 -12.26 -11.48
C LEU A 115 14.48 -12.40 -12.22
N LYS A 116 15.60 -11.85 -11.68
CA LYS A 116 16.93 -12.03 -12.26
C LYS A 116 17.33 -13.50 -12.34
N GLN A 117 16.98 -14.30 -11.32
CA GLN A 117 17.25 -15.75 -11.32
C GLN A 117 16.39 -16.47 -12.37
N LEU A 118 15.09 -16.18 -12.42
CA LEU A 118 14.17 -16.80 -13.37
C LEU A 118 14.52 -16.46 -14.83
N LYS A 119 14.93 -15.23 -15.12
CA LYS A 119 15.33 -14.76 -16.45
C LYS A 119 16.56 -15.45 -17.01
N GLN A 120 17.33 -16.18 -16.20
CA GLN A 120 18.42 -17.01 -16.71
C GLN A 120 17.88 -18.17 -17.57
N GLN A 121 16.74 -18.73 -17.21
CA GLN A 121 16.15 -19.93 -17.83
C GLN A 121 14.91 -19.63 -18.67
N TYR A 122 14.14 -18.59 -18.30
CA TYR A 122 12.82 -18.29 -18.86
C TYR A 122 12.73 -16.90 -19.48
N GLU A 123 11.84 -16.77 -20.45
CA GLU A 123 11.25 -15.51 -20.90
C GLU A 123 9.99 -15.24 -20.03
N ILE A 124 10.00 -14.17 -19.23
CA ILE A 124 8.89 -13.89 -18.31
C ILE A 124 7.79 -13.12 -19.04
N VAL A 125 6.58 -13.66 -19.03
CA VAL A 125 5.35 -12.97 -19.41
C VAL A 125 4.62 -12.61 -18.11
N GLU A 126 4.62 -11.33 -17.75
CA GLU A 126 4.06 -10.83 -16.50
C GLU A 126 2.67 -10.27 -16.72
N TYR A 127 1.64 -10.88 -16.11
CA TYR A 127 0.30 -10.34 -16.02
C TYR A 127 0.20 -9.31 -14.91
N ILE A 128 -0.20 -8.08 -15.26
CA ILE A 128 -0.26 -6.93 -14.35
C ILE A 128 -1.70 -6.43 -14.25
N GLY A 129 -2.23 -6.39 -13.02
CA GLY A 129 -3.58 -5.94 -12.72
C GLY A 129 -3.71 -4.42 -12.71
N ILE A 130 -3.74 -3.81 -13.90
CA ILE A 130 -4.08 -2.40 -14.11
C ILE A 130 -5.46 -2.37 -14.75
N ALA A 131 -6.41 -1.66 -14.14
CA ALA A 131 -7.77 -1.53 -14.62
C ALA A 131 -7.87 -0.67 -15.88
N ALA A 132 -8.92 -0.85 -16.68
CA ALA A 132 -9.10 -0.18 -17.96
C ALA A 132 -9.24 1.35 -17.82
N ASP A 133 -9.72 1.83 -16.69
CA ASP A 133 -9.88 3.25 -16.35
C ASP A 133 -8.61 3.89 -15.77
N GLU A 134 -7.46 3.17 -15.76
CA GLU A 134 -6.15 3.68 -15.36
C GLU A 134 -5.14 3.82 -16.54
N PRO A 135 -5.47 4.44 -17.67
CA PRO A 135 -4.66 4.38 -18.89
C PRO A 135 -3.24 4.97 -18.72
N LYS A 136 -3.07 5.92 -17.81
CA LYS A 136 -1.75 6.54 -17.53
C LYS A 136 -0.73 5.58 -16.92
N ARG A 137 -1.16 4.42 -16.44
CA ARG A 137 -0.30 3.40 -15.83
C ARG A 137 0.17 2.33 -16.82
N ILE A 138 -0.46 2.27 -17.99
CA ILE A 138 -0.13 1.31 -19.04
C ILE A 138 1.20 1.68 -19.66
N LYS A 139 2.08 0.69 -19.82
CA LYS A 139 3.39 0.83 -20.49
C LYS A 139 3.43 -0.05 -21.72
N GLU A 140 4.22 0.36 -22.69
CA GLU A 140 4.54 -0.49 -23.84
C GLU A 140 5.15 -1.83 -23.37
N ASN A 141 4.84 -2.90 -24.06
CA ASN A 141 5.32 -4.26 -23.77
C ASN A 141 4.86 -4.89 -22.44
N GLY A 142 3.86 -4.33 -21.74
CA GLY A 142 3.20 -4.97 -20.60
C GLY A 142 2.02 -5.85 -21.04
N CYS A 143 1.69 -6.86 -20.24
CA CYS A 143 0.49 -7.66 -20.42
C CYS A 143 -0.55 -7.26 -19.37
N TYR A 144 -1.65 -6.66 -19.82
CA TYR A 144 -2.69 -6.05 -19.00
C TYR A 144 -4.07 -6.66 -19.28
N PRO A 145 -4.37 -7.86 -18.75
CA PRO A 145 -5.61 -8.57 -19.06
C PRO A 145 -6.88 -7.78 -18.74
N LEU A 146 -6.89 -6.99 -17.65
CA LEU A 146 -8.05 -6.16 -17.30
C LEU A 146 -8.36 -5.10 -18.38
N VAL A 147 -7.31 -4.55 -19.00
CA VAL A 147 -7.46 -3.60 -20.11
C VAL A 147 -8.00 -4.30 -21.35
N GLU A 148 -7.49 -5.50 -21.67
CA GLU A 148 -8.00 -6.34 -22.78
C GLU A 148 -9.49 -6.65 -22.60
N TRP A 149 -9.93 -6.87 -21.36
CA TRP A 149 -11.31 -7.17 -21.00
C TRP A 149 -12.20 -5.94 -20.80
N GLY A 150 -11.63 -4.73 -20.84
CA GLY A 150 -12.35 -3.48 -20.56
C GLY A 150 -12.85 -3.34 -19.12
N MET A 151 -12.25 -4.07 -18.16
CA MET A 151 -12.68 -4.06 -16.76
C MET A 151 -12.14 -2.82 -16.04
N THR A 152 -13.06 -2.01 -15.51
CA THR A 152 -12.75 -0.86 -14.64
C THR A 152 -12.44 -1.30 -13.21
N GLU A 153 -11.92 -0.37 -12.38
CA GLU A 153 -11.71 -0.63 -10.95
C GLU A 153 -13.00 -1.06 -10.24
N LYS A 154 -14.15 -0.49 -10.67
CA LYS A 154 -15.45 -0.86 -10.13
C LYS A 154 -15.85 -2.27 -10.55
N ASP A 155 -15.70 -2.62 -11.84
CA ASP A 155 -16.02 -3.95 -12.34
C ASP A 155 -15.16 -5.02 -11.63
N CYS A 156 -13.89 -4.74 -11.35
CA CYS A 156 -13.03 -5.63 -10.60
C CYS A 156 -13.54 -5.90 -9.18
N LEU A 157 -14.02 -4.87 -8.48
CA LEU A 157 -14.57 -5.00 -7.13
C LEU A 157 -15.87 -5.80 -7.15
N ASP A 158 -16.81 -5.44 -8.01
CA ASP A 158 -18.10 -6.11 -8.16
C ASP A 158 -17.91 -7.60 -8.53
N TYR A 159 -17.00 -7.89 -9.45
CA TYR A 159 -16.64 -9.25 -9.82
C TYR A 159 -16.07 -10.07 -8.65
N CYS A 160 -15.20 -9.48 -7.84
CA CYS A 160 -14.66 -10.14 -6.66
C CYS A 160 -15.73 -10.39 -5.60
N TYR A 161 -16.61 -9.42 -5.35
CA TYR A 161 -17.75 -9.58 -4.43
C TYR A 161 -18.69 -10.69 -4.86
N ALA A 162 -19.03 -10.76 -6.16
CA ALA A 162 -19.86 -11.83 -6.70
C ALA A 162 -19.25 -13.24 -6.49
N LYS A 163 -17.93 -13.33 -6.32
CA LYS A 163 -17.21 -14.57 -6.00
C LYS A 163 -16.95 -14.76 -4.49
N GLY A 164 -17.50 -13.89 -3.67
CA GLY A 164 -17.42 -13.95 -2.21
C GLY A 164 -16.11 -13.41 -1.62
N PHE A 165 -15.34 -12.59 -2.37
CA PHE A 165 -14.13 -11.92 -1.85
C PHE A 165 -14.45 -10.48 -1.45
N ASP A 166 -14.43 -10.20 -0.16
CA ASP A 166 -14.83 -8.92 0.45
C ASP A 166 -13.72 -8.24 1.26
N TRP A 167 -12.54 -8.87 1.39
CA TRP A 167 -11.41 -8.37 2.21
C TRP A 167 -11.79 -8.02 3.66
N GLY A 168 -12.79 -8.71 4.23
CA GLY A 168 -13.29 -8.40 5.57
C GLY A 168 -13.80 -6.96 5.69
N GLY A 169 -14.46 -6.43 4.65
CA GLY A 169 -15.05 -5.09 4.62
C GLY A 169 -14.08 -3.94 4.35
N LEU A 170 -12.80 -4.20 4.04
CA LEU A 170 -11.84 -3.11 3.82
C LEU A 170 -12.26 -2.13 2.73
N TYR A 171 -12.87 -2.61 1.63
CA TYR A 171 -13.33 -1.74 0.54
C TYR A 171 -14.63 -0.98 0.82
N GLU A 172 -15.34 -1.33 1.89
CA GLU A 172 -16.45 -0.52 2.41
C GLU A 172 -15.94 0.71 3.17
N ILE A 173 -14.74 0.57 3.78
CA ILE A 173 -14.09 1.64 4.53
C ILE A 173 -13.19 2.47 3.61
N PHE A 174 -12.28 1.82 2.88
CA PHE A 174 -11.25 2.48 2.08
C PHE A 174 -11.57 2.43 0.59
N HIS A 175 -11.32 3.52 -0.09
CA HIS A 175 -11.38 3.54 -1.55
C HIS A 175 -10.26 2.67 -2.17
N ARG A 176 -9.07 2.67 -1.54
CA ARG A 176 -7.92 1.90 -1.97
C ARG A 176 -7.25 1.21 -0.78
N VAL A 177 -7.12 -0.10 -0.85
CA VAL A 177 -6.38 -0.88 0.15
C VAL A 177 -4.90 -0.93 -0.26
N SER A 178 -4.03 -0.42 0.62
CA SER A 178 -2.57 -0.40 0.47
C SER A 178 -1.93 -0.57 1.85
N CYS A 179 -0.59 -0.39 1.97
CA CYS A 179 0.06 -0.39 3.28
C CYS A 179 -0.65 0.58 4.23
N TRP A 180 -1.10 0.08 5.39
CA TRP A 180 -1.91 0.86 6.33
C TRP A 180 -1.17 2.09 6.89
N CYS A 181 0.17 2.05 7.00
CA CYS A 181 1.01 3.12 7.56
C CYS A 181 1.62 4.05 6.51
N CYS A 182 1.08 4.13 5.30
CA CYS A 182 1.71 4.92 4.23
C CYS A 182 1.48 6.43 4.43
N PRO A 183 2.54 7.26 4.57
CA PRO A 183 2.40 8.71 4.71
C PRO A 183 1.87 9.42 3.46
N LEU A 184 1.84 8.72 2.31
CA LEU A 184 1.33 9.25 1.05
C LEU A 184 -0.18 9.02 0.86
N GLN A 185 -0.87 8.45 1.85
CA GLN A 185 -2.32 8.31 1.82
C GLN A 185 -3.00 9.68 1.89
N ALA A 186 -4.20 9.79 1.30
CA ALA A 186 -5.03 10.97 1.46
C ALA A 186 -5.47 11.12 2.94
N LEU A 187 -5.68 12.37 3.38
CA LEU A 187 -6.14 12.64 4.75
C LEU A 187 -7.47 11.95 5.07
N SER A 188 -8.33 11.80 4.07
CA SER A 188 -9.59 11.05 4.21
C SER A 188 -9.36 9.57 4.57
N GLU A 189 -8.38 8.94 3.95
CA GLU A 189 -8.03 7.53 4.23
C GLU A 189 -7.35 7.39 5.59
N LEU A 190 -6.44 8.31 5.94
CA LEU A 190 -5.83 8.32 7.28
C LEU A 190 -6.85 8.56 8.40
N ARG A 191 -7.87 9.39 8.16
CA ARG A 191 -8.99 9.57 9.12
C ARG A 191 -9.78 8.27 9.31
N LYS A 192 -10.02 7.52 8.25
CA LYS A 192 -10.67 6.21 8.33
C LYS A 192 -9.82 5.21 9.12
N LEU A 193 -8.50 5.21 8.91
CA LEU A 193 -7.57 4.40 9.70
C LEU A 193 -7.66 4.76 11.19
N TYR A 194 -7.65 6.07 11.51
CA TYR A 194 -7.77 6.57 12.89
C TYR A 194 -9.06 6.11 13.57
N VAL A 195 -10.19 6.13 12.83
CA VAL A 195 -11.52 5.79 13.38
C VAL A 195 -11.73 4.28 13.48
N HIS A 196 -11.35 3.52 12.46
CA HIS A 196 -11.74 2.12 12.33
C HIS A 196 -10.64 1.13 12.78
N PHE A 197 -9.38 1.58 12.91
CA PHE A 197 -8.23 0.73 13.25
C PHE A 197 -7.38 1.37 14.35
N PRO A 198 -7.93 1.54 15.57
CA PRO A 198 -7.23 2.25 16.67
C PRO A 198 -5.90 1.59 17.06
N ASP A 199 -5.78 0.26 16.98
CA ASP A 199 -4.55 -0.45 17.32
C ASP A 199 -3.43 -0.16 16.28
N LEU A 200 -3.76 -0.18 14.99
CA LEU A 200 -2.82 0.18 13.93
C LEU A 200 -2.45 1.66 14.02
N TRP A 201 -3.40 2.52 14.37
CA TRP A 201 -3.12 3.94 14.60
C TRP A 201 -2.19 4.16 15.80
N ALA A 202 -2.42 3.45 16.89
CA ALA A 202 -1.54 3.50 18.06
C ALA A 202 -0.10 3.05 17.73
N GLN A 203 0.04 2.04 16.86
CA GLN A 203 1.35 1.62 16.36
C GLN A 203 1.99 2.70 15.47
N LEU A 204 1.22 3.32 14.58
CA LEU A 204 1.67 4.43 13.73
C LEU A 204 2.21 5.59 14.57
N ARG A 205 1.49 5.95 15.65
CA ARG A 205 1.90 6.98 16.59
C ARG A 205 3.21 6.62 17.30
N ARG A 206 3.35 5.39 17.81
CA ARG A 206 4.60 4.93 18.43
C ARG A 206 5.78 5.04 17.48
N TRP A 207 5.61 4.68 16.22
CA TRP A 207 6.66 4.81 15.21
C TRP A 207 7.00 6.27 14.93
N ASP A 208 6.00 7.16 14.82
CA ASP A 208 6.25 8.60 14.59
C ASP A 208 6.96 9.25 15.74
N ASP A 209 6.56 8.93 17.00
CA ASP A 209 7.20 9.43 18.21
C ASP A 209 8.65 8.94 18.39
N SER A 210 9.00 7.79 17.80
CA SER A 210 10.33 7.17 17.97
C SER A 210 11.33 7.51 16.87
N THR A 211 10.95 8.30 15.88
CA THR A 211 11.81 8.55 14.70
C THR A 211 12.17 10.03 14.54
N TRP A 212 13.23 10.30 13.77
CA TRP A 212 13.79 11.65 13.59
C TRP A 212 13.04 12.51 12.56
N ARG A 213 12.15 11.92 11.77
CA ARG A 213 11.37 12.62 10.75
C ARG A 213 9.90 12.37 10.99
N GLN A 214 9.09 13.43 11.05
CA GLN A 214 7.64 13.31 11.22
C GLN A 214 6.98 12.55 10.05
N PHE A 215 5.83 11.98 10.32
CA PHE A 215 5.07 11.10 9.42
C PHE A 215 4.83 11.69 8.04
N ARG A 216 4.35 12.91 7.98
CA ARG A 216 4.08 13.65 6.72
C ARG A 216 4.84 14.96 6.73
N ALA A 217 4.99 15.57 5.53
CA ALA A 217 5.58 16.89 5.42
C ALA A 217 4.76 17.99 6.11
N ASP A 218 3.44 17.78 6.15
CA ASP A 218 2.46 18.74 6.69
C ASP A 218 2.02 18.45 8.13
N TYR A 219 2.05 17.17 8.57
CA TYR A 219 1.57 16.76 9.90
C TYR A 219 2.38 15.60 10.47
N SER A 220 2.65 15.63 11.78
CA SER A 220 2.95 14.45 12.59
C SER A 220 1.68 13.65 12.86
N VAL A 221 1.82 12.43 13.39
CA VAL A 221 0.64 11.61 13.76
C VAL A 221 -0.17 12.27 14.88
N ARG A 222 0.50 12.90 15.86
CA ARG A 222 -0.17 13.65 16.95
C ARG A 222 -0.96 14.85 16.41
N GLU A 223 -0.42 15.56 15.45
CA GLU A 223 -1.13 16.68 14.81
C GLU A 223 -2.32 16.22 13.96
N LEU A 224 -2.23 15.03 13.36
CA LEU A 224 -3.36 14.41 12.69
C LEU A 224 -4.48 14.02 13.68
N GLU A 225 -4.13 13.54 14.87
CA GLU A 225 -5.11 13.27 15.93
C GLU A 225 -5.86 14.55 16.34
N ILE A 226 -5.14 15.63 16.58
CA ILE A 226 -5.73 16.96 16.88
C ILE A 226 -6.64 17.40 15.73
N ARG A 227 -6.16 17.27 14.50
CA ARG A 227 -6.93 17.63 13.31
C ARG A 227 -8.21 16.81 13.21
N PHE A 228 -8.16 15.48 13.33
CA PHE A 228 -9.34 14.63 13.14
C PHE A 228 -10.36 14.79 14.27
N ALA A 229 -9.92 15.01 15.50
CA ALA A 229 -10.79 15.36 16.62
C ALA A 229 -11.48 16.71 16.35
N TYR A 230 -10.72 17.72 15.93
CA TYR A 230 -11.27 19.05 15.64
C TYR A 230 -12.19 19.07 14.42
N GLU A 231 -11.90 18.29 13.38
CA GLU A 231 -12.81 18.14 12.23
C GLU A 231 -14.18 17.59 12.68
N LYS A 232 -14.20 16.64 13.61
CA LYS A 232 -15.43 16.07 14.17
C LYS A 232 -16.22 17.14 14.95
N GLU A 233 -15.55 17.89 15.84
CA GLU A 233 -16.16 19.00 16.59
C GLU A 233 -16.73 20.06 15.66
N TRP A 234 -15.94 20.54 14.69
CA TRP A 234 -16.31 21.60 13.77
C TRP A 234 -17.48 21.22 12.87
N SER A 235 -17.51 19.96 12.41
CA SER A 235 -18.58 19.45 11.55
C SER A 235 -19.88 19.25 12.33
N ALA A 236 -19.84 18.98 13.62
CA ALA A 236 -21.03 18.88 14.48
C ALA A 236 -21.83 20.18 14.52
N ASP A 237 -21.17 21.34 14.36
CA ASP A 237 -21.79 22.66 14.26
C ASP A 237 -22.31 22.98 12.83
N GLY A 238 -22.29 22.03 11.91
CA GLY A 238 -22.68 22.23 10.51
C GLY A 238 -21.69 23.08 9.68
N LYS A 239 -20.49 23.35 10.21
CA LYS A 239 -19.47 24.20 9.57
C LYS A 239 -18.59 23.40 8.62
N SER A 240 -18.15 24.03 7.53
CA SER A 240 -17.27 23.40 6.54
C SER A 240 -15.81 23.32 7.02
N ILE A 241 -15.24 22.10 7.03
CA ILE A 241 -13.80 21.85 7.28
C ILE A 241 -12.88 22.38 6.17
N ARG A 242 -13.45 22.88 5.06
CA ARG A 242 -12.68 23.51 3.96
C ARG A 242 -12.61 25.04 4.10
N SER A 243 -13.22 25.62 5.14
CA SER A 243 -13.24 27.06 5.37
C SER A 243 -11.87 27.57 5.86
N ARG A 244 -11.54 28.82 5.49
CA ARG A 244 -10.35 29.53 6.01
C ARG A 244 -10.36 29.61 7.54
N ALA A 245 -11.55 29.81 8.12
CA ALA A 245 -11.74 29.87 9.57
C ALA A 245 -11.34 28.56 10.25
N PHE A 246 -11.71 27.41 9.65
CA PHE A 246 -11.28 26.10 10.15
C PHE A 246 -9.75 25.98 10.16
N TYR A 247 -9.08 26.31 9.06
CA TYR A 247 -7.63 26.16 8.98
C TYR A 247 -6.88 27.10 9.95
N ASN A 248 -7.36 28.33 10.15
CA ASN A 248 -6.78 29.24 11.11
C ASN A 248 -6.90 28.73 12.55
N ALA A 249 -8.08 28.27 12.93
CA ALA A 249 -8.32 27.70 14.27
C ALA A 249 -7.56 26.38 14.50
N LEU A 250 -7.47 25.50 13.47
CA LEU A 250 -6.67 24.29 13.54
C LEU A 250 -5.19 24.61 13.74
N LYS A 251 -4.65 25.57 13.01
CA LYS A 251 -3.26 26.01 13.14
C LYS A 251 -2.96 26.46 14.57
N GLN A 252 -3.81 27.28 15.15
CA GLN A 252 -3.66 27.74 16.53
C GLN A 252 -3.65 26.54 17.50
N ARG A 253 -4.59 25.60 17.40
CA ARG A 253 -4.64 24.39 18.26
C ARG A 253 -3.37 23.54 18.16
N ILE A 254 -2.81 23.39 16.96
CA ILE A 254 -1.56 22.65 16.76
C ILE A 254 -0.39 23.40 17.40
N GLU A 255 -0.30 24.71 17.22
CA GLU A 255 0.75 25.54 17.84
C GLU A 255 0.69 25.46 19.38
N GLU A 256 -0.48 25.59 19.97
CA GLU A 256 -0.69 25.44 21.41
C GLU A 256 -0.26 24.05 21.91
N SER A 257 -0.54 22.98 21.17
CA SER A 257 -0.12 21.62 21.55
C SER A 257 1.39 21.42 21.51
N ARG A 258 2.10 22.11 20.60
CA ARG A 258 3.58 22.06 20.51
C ARG A 258 4.28 22.77 21.67
N VAL A 259 3.63 23.78 22.25
CA VAL A 259 4.17 24.51 23.41
C VAL A 259 3.98 23.72 24.70
N SER A 260 2.96 22.86 24.77
CA SER A 260 2.60 22.08 25.94
C SER A 260 3.27 20.70 26.01
N ALA A 261 4.01 20.30 24.98
CA ALA A 261 4.71 19.02 24.85
C ALA A 261 6.21 19.17 25.10
#